data_7cbecf036a34f08f0283a2fbd6c08eb8
#
_entry.id   7cbecf036a34f08f0283a2fbd6c08eb8
#
_cell.length_a   1.000
_cell.length_b   1.000
_cell.length_c   1.000
_cell.angle_alpha   90.00
_cell.angle_beta   90.00
_cell.angle_gamma   90.00
#
_symmetry.space_group_name_H-M   'P 1'
#
loop_
_entity.id
_entity.type
_entity.pdbx_description
1 polymer ?
#
loop_
_entity_poly.entity_id
_entity_poly.type
_entity_poly.pdbx_seq_one_letter_code
_entity_poly.pdbx_strand_id
1 'polypeptide(L)'
;MGPIELQEVKDAIHRLKNGKAPGQDGVCAEMLKAEEQETPRILQHILQDVWDNEDIPDDWKKGVIVKLPKKGDLGNCNNWRGITLLSLTSKVFSRIILQCITAAVDSILRQEQAGFRKGRSCIDHIFVLRQILEQSHEWNSPLYVVFVDFEKAFDSLHRASLWKILRHYGIPRKLVSIIGSLYENFECQVIHNNQLTEPFKVDTGVRQGCILSPMLFSLAIDWLMRRVTQDKRQGIQWTLTSVLEDLDYADDLGLLSSRYQDIPRKTGCLSDTASTIGLKVNDRKTQVLRKNAATNDPVTVTGKPLEDVREFVYLGSKMTTDGDCDQEINTRITKANQAFAMLKNFWRSTGLSSHTKIRIFKSNVLSVLLYGSECWKTTAAIERKLEVFQNKCLRRILRIFWPNVISNEELRDRTGMTTMAERIQERRWRWLGHVCRMTSDSLPRTALRWTPQGRRVRGRPKETWRRTVDKDLKNRGLSLDTAPRVAVDRAKWRSLASPQAPDGAVRIE
;
A
#
# COMPACT_ATOMS: atom_id res chain seq x y z
N MET A 1 -12.23 -0.67 -31.28
CA MET A 1 -11.10 0.08 -30.69
C MET A 1 -10.41 0.80 -31.84
N GLY A 2 -10.10 2.09 -31.65
CA GLY A 2 -9.43 2.90 -32.67
C GLY A 2 -7.93 2.56 -32.82
N PRO A 3 -7.25 3.16 -33.82
CA PRO A 3 -5.80 3.07 -33.97
C PRO A 3 -5.09 3.77 -32.79
N ILE A 4 -3.80 3.45 -32.64
CA ILE A 4 -2.95 4.10 -31.63
C ILE A 4 -2.63 5.53 -32.06
N GLU A 5 -2.99 6.50 -31.22
CA GLU A 5 -2.75 7.91 -31.49
C GLU A 5 -1.30 8.32 -31.17
N LEU A 6 -0.72 9.23 -31.97
CA LEU A 6 0.64 9.75 -31.74
C LEU A 6 0.78 10.39 -30.36
N GLN A 7 -0.28 11.05 -29.88
CA GLN A 7 -0.27 11.68 -28.55
C GLN A 7 -0.17 10.66 -27.42
N GLU A 8 -0.81 9.49 -27.56
CA GLU A 8 -0.70 8.41 -26.57
C GLU A 8 0.72 7.90 -26.45
N VAL A 9 1.42 7.77 -27.59
CA VAL A 9 2.83 7.35 -27.63
C VAL A 9 3.73 8.41 -26.97
N LYS A 10 3.55 9.70 -27.34
CA LYS A 10 4.29 10.82 -26.70
C LYS A 10 4.11 10.84 -25.19
N ASP A 11 2.87 10.74 -24.72
CA ASP A 11 2.56 10.73 -23.28
C ASP A 11 3.18 9.51 -22.57
N ALA A 12 3.15 8.34 -23.21
CA ALA A 12 3.73 7.12 -22.65
C ALA A 12 5.26 7.21 -22.53
N ILE A 13 5.95 7.76 -23.56
CA ILE A 13 7.39 8.02 -23.54
C ILE A 13 7.74 9.06 -22.46
N HIS A 14 7.01 10.17 -22.39
CA HIS A 14 7.26 11.23 -21.42
C HIS A 14 7.20 10.73 -19.98
N ARG A 15 6.31 9.80 -19.68
CA ARG A 15 6.14 9.19 -18.35
C ARG A 15 7.22 8.16 -18.00
N LEU A 16 8.12 7.76 -18.89
CA LEU A 16 9.26 6.94 -18.54
C LEU A 16 10.18 7.72 -17.59
N LYS A 17 10.76 7.03 -16.61
CA LYS A 17 11.70 7.65 -15.66
C LYS A 17 13.12 7.49 -16.18
N ASN A 18 13.86 8.58 -16.23
CA ASN A 18 15.29 8.59 -16.56
C ASN A 18 16.13 7.89 -15.49
N GLY A 19 17.33 7.45 -15.84
CA GLY A 19 18.26 6.78 -14.93
C GLY A 19 17.78 5.39 -14.49
N LYS A 20 16.98 4.70 -15.31
CA LYS A 20 16.53 3.32 -15.07
C LYS A 20 17.25 2.36 -16.01
N ALA A 21 17.53 1.15 -15.48
CA ALA A 21 18.15 0.10 -16.26
C ALA A 21 17.26 -0.27 -17.47
N PRO A 22 17.86 -0.43 -18.67
CA PRO A 22 17.16 -0.89 -19.86
C PRO A 22 16.81 -2.38 -19.78
N GLY A 23 16.05 -2.86 -20.74
CA GLY A 23 15.88 -4.28 -21.00
C GLY A 23 17.11 -4.91 -21.67
N GLN A 24 16.93 -6.12 -22.22
CA GLN A 24 18.00 -6.84 -22.94
C GLN A 24 18.42 -6.12 -24.24
N ASP A 25 17.50 -5.34 -24.82
CA ASP A 25 17.69 -4.51 -26.03
C ASP A 25 18.62 -3.29 -25.80
N GLY A 26 18.99 -3.00 -24.58
CA GLY A 26 19.84 -1.85 -24.24
C GLY A 26 19.19 -0.47 -24.41
N VAL A 27 17.92 -0.41 -24.86
CA VAL A 27 17.21 0.86 -25.09
C VAL A 27 16.85 1.50 -23.77
N CYS A 28 17.35 2.69 -23.48
CA CYS A 28 17.05 3.46 -22.26
C CYS A 28 15.99 4.55 -22.51
N ALA A 29 15.44 5.10 -21.41
CA ALA A 29 14.39 6.12 -21.50
C ALA A 29 14.90 7.42 -22.13
N GLU A 30 16.16 7.75 -21.91
CA GLU A 30 16.83 8.91 -22.45
C GLU A 30 16.94 8.86 -23.98
N MET A 31 17.22 7.67 -24.55
CA MET A 31 17.23 7.47 -26.00
C MET A 31 15.87 7.74 -26.61
N LEU A 32 14.80 7.19 -26.01
CA LEU A 32 13.43 7.38 -26.51
C LEU A 32 12.95 8.83 -26.38
N LYS A 33 13.55 9.62 -25.50
CA LYS A 33 13.22 11.02 -25.25
C LYS A 33 14.16 12.01 -25.96
N ALA A 34 15.24 11.52 -26.54
CA ALA A 34 16.27 12.37 -27.13
C ALA A 34 15.72 13.20 -28.31
N GLU A 35 14.76 12.63 -29.03
CA GLU A 35 14.10 13.29 -30.13
C GLU A 35 12.58 13.20 -29.94
N GLU A 36 11.91 14.38 -29.88
CA GLU A 36 10.51 14.47 -29.44
C GLU A 36 9.49 14.32 -30.60
N GLN A 37 9.93 14.37 -31.85
CA GLN A 37 9.06 14.33 -33.01
C GLN A 37 9.14 13.01 -33.75
N GLU A 38 10.33 12.61 -34.18
CA GLU A 38 10.51 11.42 -35.04
C GLU A 38 10.47 10.11 -34.25
N THR A 39 11.11 10.05 -33.06
CA THR A 39 11.08 8.83 -32.23
C THR A 39 9.64 8.37 -31.91
N PRO A 40 8.71 9.27 -31.46
CA PRO A 40 7.31 8.87 -31.25
C PRO A 40 6.59 8.43 -32.53
N ARG A 41 6.89 9.03 -33.70
CA ARG A 41 6.28 8.63 -35.00
C ARG A 41 6.74 7.25 -35.40
N ILE A 42 8.04 6.98 -35.39
CA ILE A 42 8.61 5.66 -35.72
C ILE A 42 8.01 4.61 -34.78
N LEU A 43 7.97 4.91 -33.48
CA LEU A 43 7.44 3.99 -32.51
C LEU A 43 5.94 3.76 -32.68
N GLN A 44 5.16 4.81 -33.09
CA GLN A 44 3.74 4.67 -33.38
C GLN A 44 3.49 3.66 -34.49
N HIS A 45 4.27 3.69 -35.58
CA HIS A 45 4.14 2.71 -36.66
C HIS A 45 4.37 1.28 -36.17
N ILE A 46 5.45 1.04 -35.40
CA ILE A 46 5.74 -0.27 -34.83
C ILE A 46 4.60 -0.73 -33.90
N LEU A 47 4.12 0.16 -33.05
CA LEU A 47 3.04 -0.14 -32.11
C LEU A 47 1.72 -0.40 -32.81
N GLN A 48 1.45 0.30 -33.95
CA GLN A 48 0.27 0.09 -34.76
C GLN A 48 0.33 -1.26 -35.47
N ASP A 49 1.48 -1.66 -36.01
CA ASP A 49 1.67 -2.98 -36.61
C ASP A 49 1.41 -4.11 -35.58
N VAL A 50 1.98 -3.97 -34.38
CA VAL A 50 1.71 -4.91 -33.27
C VAL A 50 0.21 -4.90 -32.90
N TRP A 51 -0.42 -3.74 -32.91
CA TRP A 51 -1.83 -3.60 -32.61
C TRP A 51 -2.72 -4.28 -33.65
N ASP A 52 -2.41 -4.15 -34.94
CA ASP A 52 -3.25 -4.67 -36.01
C ASP A 52 -3.06 -6.17 -36.23
N ASN A 53 -1.82 -6.65 -36.15
CA ASN A 53 -1.45 -8.04 -36.40
C ASN A 53 -1.54 -8.92 -35.12
N GLU A 54 -1.65 -8.32 -33.92
CA GLU A 54 -1.64 -9.00 -32.61
C GLU A 54 -0.34 -9.83 -32.38
N ASP A 55 0.69 -9.57 -33.17
CA ASP A 55 1.99 -10.24 -33.06
C ASP A 55 3.00 -9.36 -32.33
N ILE A 56 3.68 -9.98 -31.38
CA ILE A 56 4.60 -9.29 -30.45
C ILE A 56 6.05 -9.61 -30.87
N PRO A 57 6.90 -8.56 -31.06
CA PRO A 57 8.32 -8.77 -31.35
C PRO A 57 8.99 -9.66 -30.29
N ASP A 58 9.83 -10.57 -30.73
CA ASP A 58 10.49 -11.55 -29.84
C ASP A 58 11.36 -10.92 -28.77
N ASP A 59 11.94 -9.75 -29.04
CA ASP A 59 12.72 -9.01 -28.02
C ASP A 59 11.85 -8.50 -26.86
N TRP A 60 10.53 -8.35 -27.06
CA TRP A 60 9.60 -8.00 -25.98
C TRP A 60 9.18 -9.22 -25.14
N LYS A 61 9.47 -10.42 -25.64
CA LYS A 61 9.24 -11.68 -24.93
C LYS A 61 10.45 -12.14 -24.12
N LYS A 62 11.51 -11.31 -24.02
CA LYS A 62 12.73 -11.58 -23.27
C LYS A 62 12.81 -10.68 -22.02
N GLY A 63 13.29 -11.22 -20.91
CA GLY A 63 13.45 -10.48 -19.67
C GLY A 63 14.75 -10.80 -18.94
N VAL A 64 15.33 -9.80 -18.28
CA VAL A 64 16.49 -9.98 -17.40
C VAL A 64 16.05 -9.84 -15.96
N ILE A 65 16.22 -10.89 -15.16
CA ILE A 65 15.86 -10.91 -13.76
C ILE A 65 17.03 -10.39 -12.92
N VAL A 66 16.78 -9.28 -12.22
CA VAL A 66 17.66 -8.77 -11.17
C VAL A 66 17.17 -9.28 -9.84
N LYS A 67 18.05 -9.94 -9.09
CA LYS A 67 17.72 -10.52 -7.79
C LYS A 67 17.90 -9.49 -6.66
N LEU A 68 16.87 -9.31 -5.85
CA LEU A 68 16.89 -8.49 -4.64
C LEU A 68 16.82 -9.38 -3.41
N PRO A 69 17.72 -9.21 -2.42
CA PRO A 69 17.71 -10.02 -1.21
C PRO A 69 16.49 -9.70 -0.34
N LYS A 70 15.84 -10.74 0.15
CA LYS A 70 14.88 -10.67 1.28
C LYS A 70 15.62 -10.93 2.60
N LYS A 71 14.89 -10.85 3.70
CA LYS A 71 15.43 -11.25 5.01
C LYS A 71 15.60 -12.79 5.05
N GLY A 72 16.64 -13.24 5.76
CA GLY A 72 16.92 -14.66 5.95
C GLY A 72 18.24 -15.11 5.31
N ASP A 73 18.45 -16.41 5.25
CA ASP A 73 19.63 -17.02 4.62
C ASP A 73 19.60 -16.80 3.10
N LEU A 74 20.59 -16.10 2.57
CA LEU A 74 20.73 -15.81 1.14
C LEU A 74 21.21 -17.03 0.30
N GLY A 75 21.61 -18.13 0.94
CA GLY A 75 21.83 -19.42 0.27
C GLY A 75 20.52 -20.05 -0.21
N ASN A 76 19.39 -19.67 0.37
CA ASN A 76 18.08 -20.17 -0.05
C ASN A 76 17.46 -19.25 -1.13
N CYS A 77 17.17 -19.80 -2.32
CA CYS A 77 16.57 -19.07 -3.43
C CYS A 77 15.19 -18.43 -3.11
N ASN A 78 14.44 -18.96 -2.14
CA ASN A 78 13.17 -18.37 -1.68
C ASN A 78 13.35 -17.01 -0.97
N ASN A 79 14.55 -16.70 -0.51
CA ASN A 79 14.90 -15.44 0.12
C ASN A 79 15.37 -14.37 -0.87
N TRP A 80 15.10 -14.58 -2.15
CA TRP A 80 15.31 -13.59 -3.20
C TRP A 80 13.98 -13.19 -3.84
N ARG A 81 13.92 -11.94 -4.30
CA ARG A 81 12.83 -11.42 -5.15
C ARG A 81 13.42 -11.11 -6.50
N GLY A 82 12.86 -11.66 -7.56
CA GLY A 82 13.22 -11.32 -8.92
C GLY A 82 12.47 -10.07 -9.39
N ILE A 83 13.18 -9.10 -9.96
CA ILE A 83 12.55 -8.01 -10.72
C ILE A 83 12.99 -8.16 -12.16
N THR A 84 12.02 -8.29 -13.06
CA THR A 84 12.29 -8.46 -14.47
C THR A 84 12.45 -7.12 -15.17
N LEU A 85 13.61 -6.89 -15.75
CA LEU A 85 13.86 -5.80 -16.67
C LEU A 85 13.34 -6.21 -18.04
N LEU A 86 12.41 -5.42 -18.57
CA LEU A 86 11.76 -5.62 -19.88
C LEU A 86 12.13 -4.48 -20.80
N SER A 87 12.03 -4.70 -22.12
CA SER A 87 12.15 -3.66 -23.14
C SER A 87 11.32 -2.43 -22.79
N LEU A 88 11.89 -1.24 -22.97
CA LEU A 88 11.16 0.00 -22.70
C LEU A 88 10.12 0.29 -23.78
N THR A 89 10.31 -0.15 -25.01
CA THR A 89 9.30 -0.08 -26.08
C THR A 89 8.09 -0.92 -25.72
N SER A 90 8.29 -2.15 -25.24
CA SER A 90 7.22 -2.99 -24.66
C SER A 90 6.51 -2.31 -23.47
N LYS A 91 7.22 -1.56 -22.64
CA LYS A 91 6.61 -0.78 -21.54
C LYS A 91 5.76 0.39 -22.05
N VAL A 92 6.18 1.06 -23.12
CA VAL A 92 5.36 2.12 -23.77
C VAL A 92 4.05 1.50 -24.28
N PHE A 93 4.10 0.39 -25.01
CA PHE A 93 2.92 -0.32 -25.47
C PHE A 93 2.02 -0.78 -24.34
N SER A 94 2.59 -1.44 -23.33
CA SER A 94 1.87 -1.87 -22.12
C SER A 94 1.18 -0.70 -21.40
N ARG A 95 1.75 0.49 -21.44
CA ARG A 95 1.13 1.69 -20.84
C ARG A 95 -0.07 2.17 -21.64
N ILE A 96 -0.01 2.15 -22.96
CA ILE A 96 -1.14 2.49 -23.83
C ILE A 96 -2.29 1.50 -23.57
N ILE A 97 -2.02 0.19 -23.58
CA ILE A 97 -3.02 -0.84 -23.23
C ILE A 97 -3.62 -0.57 -21.86
N LEU A 98 -2.78 -0.30 -20.85
CA LEU A 98 -3.25 -0.02 -19.49
C LEU A 98 -4.17 1.20 -19.43
N GLN A 99 -3.88 2.28 -20.19
CA GLN A 99 -4.72 3.47 -20.25
C GLN A 99 -6.10 3.16 -20.86
N CYS A 100 -6.15 2.35 -21.92
CA CYS A 100 -7.40 1.95 -22.58
C CYS A 100 -8.37 1.23 -21.61
N ILE A 101 -7.84 0.42 -20.68
CA ILE A 101 -8.68 -0.45 -19.85
C ILE A 101 -8.85 0.05 -18.40
N THR A 102 -7.97 0.95 -17.91
CA THR A 102 -7.95 1.34 -16.49
C THR A 102 -9.28 1.91 -16.01
N ALA A 103 -9.88 2.83 -16.77
CA ALA A 103 -11.11 3.52 -16.34
C ALA A 103 -12.30 2.54 -16.24
N ALA A 104 -12.44 1.66 -17.24
CA ALA A 104 -13.49 0.65 -17.25
C ALA A 104 -13.29 -0.39 -16.14
N VAL A 105 -12.06 -0.88 -15.97
CA VAL A 105 -11.73 -1.86 -14.91
C VAL A 105 -11.93 -1.24 -13.52
N ASP A 106 -11.46 0.00 -13.27
CA ASP A 106 -11.56 0.62 -11.95
C ASP A 106 -13.01 0.79 -11.49
N SER A 107 -13.95 1.01 -12.43
CA SER A 107 -15.37 1.15 -12.13
C SER A 107 -16.05 -0.15 -11.67
N ILE A 108 -15.53 -1.29 -12.07
CA ILE A 108 -16.13 -2.61 -11.77
C ILE A 108 -15.44 -3.36 -10.63
N LEU A 109 -14.22 -2.97 -10.25
CA LEU A 109 -13.53 -3.57 -9.10
C LEU A 109 -14.25 -3.23 -7.80
N ARG A 110 -14.30 -4.21 -6.88
CA ARG A 110 -14.86 -4.02 -5.54
C ARG A 110 -14.14 -2.89 -4.79
N GLN A 111 -14.83 -2.29 -3.84
CA GLN A 111 -14.25 -1.23 -3.01
C GLN A 111 -13.19 -1.75 -2.03
N GLU A 112 -13.31 -3.00 -1.61
CA GLU A 112 -12.40 -3.72 -0.72
C GLU A 112 -11.02 -3.93 -1.35
N GLN A 113 -10.93 -4.04 -2.69
CA GLN A 113 -9.65 -4.12 -3.37
C GLN A 113 -9.05 -2.72 -3.60
N ALA A 114 -7.97 -2.41 -2.90
CA ALA A 114 -7.29 -1.12 -2.99
C ALA A 114 -5.90 -1.18 -3.65
N GLY A 115 -5.35 -2.38 -3.85
CA GLY A 115 -4.02 -2.56 -4.43
C GLY A 115 -3.92 -2.01 -5.85
N PHE A 116 -2.85 -1.23 -6.12
CA PHE A 116 -2.50 -0.68 -7.43
C PHE A 116 -3.56 0.22 -8.07
N ARG A 117 -4.55 0.72 -7.33
CA ARG A 117 -5.61 1.60 -7.80
C ARG A 117 -5.30 3.07 -7.51
N LYS A 118 -5.63 3.95 -8.47
CA LYS A 118 -5.47 5.40 -8.30
C LYS A 118 -6.42 5.92 -7.21
N GLY A 119 -5.88 6.74 -6.31
CA GLY A 119 -6.68 7.34 -5.23
C GLY A 119 -6.94 6.41 -4.05
N ARG A 120 -6.39 5.19 -4.05
CA ARG A 120 -6.38 4.24 -2.93
C ARG A 120 -4.99 4.16 -2.32
N SER A 121 -4.90 3.92 -1.01
CA SER A 121 -3.62 3.83 -0.31
C SER A 121 -3.62 2.74 0.76
N CYS A 122 -2.42 2.25 1.12
CA CYS A 122 -2.26 1.38 2.27
C CYS A 122 -2.82 2.01 3.55
N ILE A 123 -2.72 3.34 3.68
CA ILE A 123 -3.19 4.06 4.87
C ILE A 123 -4.71 3.95 5.02
N ASP A 124 -5.47 3.90 3.92
CA ASP A 124 -6.92 3.74 3.96
C ASP A 124 -7.30 2.41 4.63
N HIS A 125 -6.66 1.31 4.24
CA HIS A 125 -6.91 -0.01 4.81
C HIS A 125 -6.36 -0.14 6.24
N ILE A 126 -5.16 0.39 6.51
CA ILE A 126 -4.60 0.47 7.86
C ILE A 126 -5.58 1.19 8.79
N PHE A 127 -6.16 2.30 8.34
CA PHE A 127 -7.13 3.05 9.12
C PHE A 127 -8.41 2.25 9.36
N VAL A 128 -9.00 1.69 8.30
CA VAL A 128 -10.23 0.90 8.41
C VAL A 128 -10.06 -0.23 9.43
N LEU A 129 -8.98 -1.03 9.29
CA LEU A 129 -8.73 -2.15 10.20
C LEU A 129 -8.46 -1.66 11.64
N ARG A 130 -7.72 -0.55 11.84
CA ARG A 130 -7.51 0.04 13.16
C ARG A 130 -8.81 0.49 13.79
N GLN A 131 -9.70 1.14 13.02
CA GLN A 131 -11.01 1.53 13.54
C GLN A 131 -11.86 0.31 13.91
N ILE A 132 -11.84 -0.75 13.11
CA ILE A 132 -12.54 -1.99 13.41
C ILE A 132 -12.03 -2.59 14.73
N LEU A 133 -10.71 -2.73 14.91
CA LEU A 133 -10.09 -3.27 16.12
C LEU A 133 -10.37 -2.40 17.36
N GLU A 134 -10.23 -1.08 17.23
CA GLU A 134 -10.47 -0.11 18.30
C GLU A 134 -11.93 -0.12 18.75
N GLN A 135 -12.88 -0.14 17.79
CA GLN A 135 -14.30 -0.17 18.11
C GLN A 135 -14.75 -1.55 18.63
N SER A 136 -14.24 -2.64 18.08
CA SER A 136 -14.50 -3.98 18.63
C SER A 136 -13.99 -4.10 20.07
N HIS A 137 -12.88 -3.46 20.42
CA HIS A 137 -12.40 -3.37 21.80
C HIS A 137 -13.30 -2.52 22.69
N GLU A 138 -13.72 -1.33 22.24
CA GLU A 138 -14.57 -0.41 23.00
C GLU A 138 -15.96 -0.99 23.28
N TRP A 139 -16.50 -1.77 22.32
CA TRP A 139 -17.85 -2.34 22.42
C TRP A 139 -17.88 -3.80 22.88
N ASN A 140 -16.70 -4.39 23.15
CA ASN A 140 -16.54 -5.81 23.46
C ASN A 140 -17.20 -6.73 22.43
N SER A 141 -17.17 -6.34 21.17
CA SER A 141 -17.76 -7.11 20.07
C SER A 141 -16.76 -8.17 19.58
N PRO A 142 -17.21 -9.39 19.26
CA PRO A 142 -16.36 -10.43 18.71
C PRO A 142 -15.87 -10.02 17.32
N LEU A 143 -14.60 -10.31 17.05
CA LEU A 143 -13.97 -10.08 15.76
C LEU A 143 -12.97 -11.19 15.48
N TYR A 144 -13.03 -11.72 14.28
CA TYR A 144 -12.08 -12.68 13.72
C TYR A 144 -11.50 -12.07 12.44
N VAL A 145 -10.17 -12.03 12.34
CA VAL A 145 -9.46 -11.56 11.15
C VAL A 145 -8.49 -12.65 10.72
N VAL A 146 -8.60 -13.13 9.49
CA VAL A 146 -7.62 -14.04 8.90
C VAL A 146 -6.78 -13.26 7.89
N PHE A 147 -5.50 -13.13 8.17
CA PHE A 147 -4.54 -12.54 7.25
C PHE A 147 -3.98 -13.65 6.37
N VAL A 148 -4.31 -13.61 5.10
CA VAL A 148 -3.96 -14.64 4.12
C VAL A 148 -2.70 -14.23 3.39
N ASP A 149 -1.70 -15.14 3.33
CA ASP A 149 -0.50 -15.02 2.50
C ASP A 149 -0.56 -16.09 1.39
N PHE A 150 -0.19 -15.75 0.16
CA PHE A 150 -0.07 -16.70 -0.92
C PHE A 150 1.37 -17.10 -1.18
N GLU A 151 1.61 -18.35 -1.57
CA GLU A 151 2.92 -18.81 -2.02
C GLU A 151 3.26 -18.22 -3.40
N LYS A 152 4.22 -17.27 -3.46
CA LYS A 152 4.70 -16.68 -4.73
C LYS A 152 3.56 -16.20 -5.63
N ALA A 153 2.60 -15.48 -5.11
CA ALA A 153 1.35 -15.10 -5.75
C ALA A 153 1.49 -14.61 -7.21
N PHE A 154 2.44 -13.70 -7.47
CA PHE A 154 2.70 -13.17 -8.81
C PHE A 154 3.25 -14.22 -9.77
N ASP A 155 4.02 -15.19 -9.29
CA ASP A 155 4.72 -16.17 -10.12
C ASP A 155 3.86 -17.43 -10.36
N SER A 156 2.81 -17.67 -9.56
CA SER A 156 2.02 -18.91 -9.61
C SER A 156 0.67 -18.80 -10.33
N LEU A 157 0.21 -17.57 -10.62
CA LEU A 157 -1.09 -17.34 -11.26
C LEU A 157 -1.19 -18.07 -12.62
N HIS A 158 -2.24 -18.87 -12.81
CA HIS A 158 -2.46 -19.64 -14.02
C HIS A 158 -2.96 -18.74 -15.17
N ARG A 159 -2.16 -18.59 -16.25
CA ARG A 159 -2.41 -17.66 -17.35
C ARG A 159 -3.70 -17.95 -18.11
N ALA A 160 -4.00 -19.23 -18.41
CA ALA A 160 -5.22 -19.56 -19.11
C ALA A 160 -6.50 -19.20 -18.30
N SER A 161 -6.44 -19.33 -16.98
CA SER A 161 -7.50 -18.86 -16.08
C SER A 161 -7.58 -17.32 -16.08
N LEU A 162 -6.43 -16.64 -16.07
CA LEU A 162 -6.36 -15.18 -16.13
C LEU A 162 -7.02 -14.65 -17.41
N TRP A 163 -6.75 -15.25 -18.58
CA TRP A 163 -7.38 -14.82 -19.86
C TRP A 163 -8.90 -15.02 -19.84
N LYS A 164 -9.40 -16.07 -19.18
CA LYS A 164 -10.85 -16.26 -18.97
C LYS A 164 -11.43 -15.19 -18.06
N ILE A 165 -10.73 -14.82 -16.98
CA ILE A 165 -11.12 -13.76 -16.06
C ILE A 165 -11.18 -12.40 -16.77
N LEU A 166 -10.18 -12.05 -17.59
CA LEU A 166 -10.18 -10.80 -18.34
C LEU A 166 -11.41 -10.68 -19.26
N ARG A 167 -11.75 -11.78 -19.96
CA ARG A 167 -12.98 -11.83 -20.78
C ARG A 167 -14.24 -11.73 -19.96
N HIS A 168 -14.28 -12.33 -18.77
CA HIS A 168 -15.41 -12.23 -17.84
C HIS A 168 -15.66 -10.79 -17.39
N TYR A 169 -14.59 -10.00 -17.20
CA TYR A 169 -14.68 -8.56 -16.90
C TYR A 169 -14.95 -7.68 -18.12
N GLY A 170 -15.26 -8.26 -19.29
CA GLY A 170 -15.63 -7.53 -20.50
C GLY A 170 -14.44 -6.90 -21.23
N ILE A 171 -13.21 -7.29 -20.95
CA ILE A 171 -12.04 -6.82 -21.70
C ILE A 171 -12.13 -7.36 -23.13
N PRO A 172 -12.03 -6.51 -24.16
CA PRO A 172 -12.18 -6.90 -25.56
C PRO A 172 -11.21 -8.02 -25.95
N ARG A 173 -11.69 -8.94 -26.80
CA ARG A 173 -10.90 -10.11 -27.26
C ARG A 173 -9.55 -9.73 -27.81
N LYS A 174 -9.47 -8.68 -28.64
CA LYS A 174 -8.22 -8.15 -29.19
C LYS A 174 -7.19 -7.82 -28.10
N LEU A 175 -7.59 -7.12 -27.04
CA LEU A 175 -6.69 -6.79 -25.93
C LEU A 175 -6.26 -8.03 -25.16
N VAL A 176 -7.17 -8.99 -24.94
CA VAL A 176 -6.82 -10.24 -24.25
C VAL A 176 -5.82 -11.04 -25.11
N SER A 177 -5.99 -11.06 -26.45
CA SER A 177 -5.05 -11.70 -27.37
C SER A 177 -3.68 -11.04 -27.31
N ILE A 178 -3.60 -9.72 -27.49
CA ILE A 178 -2.35 -8.95 -27.42
C ILE A 178 -1.65 -9.15 -26.06
N ILE A 179 -2.40 -9.08 -24.95
CA ILE A 179 -1.82 -9.35 -23.62
C ILE A 179 -1.32 -10.80 -23.53
N GLY A 180 -2.07 -11.77 -24.08
CA GLY A 180 -1.67 -13.17 -24.13
C GLY A 180 -0.36 -13.36 -24.89
N SER A 181 -0.27 -12.78 -26.10
CA SER A 181 0.93 -12.85 -26.94
C SER A 181 2.18 -12.25 -26.29
N LEU A 182 2.03 -11.21 -25.43
CA LEU A 182 3.13 -10.70 -24.60
C LEU A 182 3.71 -11.78 -23.66
N TYR A 183 2.89 -12.74 -23.22
CA TYR A 183 3.30 -13.79 -22.28
C TYR A 183 3.66 -15.12 -22.95
N GLU A 184 3.36 -15.27 -24.23
CA GLU A 184 3.65 -16.46 -25.01
C GLU A 184 5.14 -16.58 -25.28
N ASN A 185 5.72 -17.77 -25.09
CA ASN A 185 7.14 -18.04 -25.24
C ASN A 185 8.06 -17.04 -24.49
N PHE A 186 7.60 -16.54 -23.34
CA PHE A 186 8.37 -15.61 -22.56
C PHE A 186 9.56 -16.29 -21.88
N GLU A 187 10.76 -15.75 -22.13
CA GLU A 187 12.02 -16.26 -21.60
C GLU A 187 12.68 -15.25 -20.67
N CYS A 188 13.36 -15.78 -19.67
CA CYS A 188 14.14 -14.98 -18.72
C CYS A 188 15.56 -15.50 -18.58
N GLN A 189 16.46 -14.57 -18.29
CA GLN A 189 17.82 -14.84 -17.82
C GLN A 189 18.03 -14.14 -16.48
N VAL A 190 18.79 -14.74 -15.58
CA VAL A 190 19.14 -14.12 -14.30
C VAL A 190 20.51 -13.48 -14.41
N ILE A 191 20.64 -12.21 -14.00
CA ILE A 191 21.96 -11.58 -13.89
C ILE A 191 22.61 -11.93 -12.54
N HIS A 192 23.81 -12.48 -12.60
CA HIS A 192 24.64 -12.78 -11.42
C HIS A 192 26.11 -12.48 -11.73
N ASN A 193 26.74 -11.64 -10.87
CA ASN A 193 28.13 -11.20 -11.06
C ASN A 193 28.42 -10.67 -12.48
N ASN A 194 27.54 -9.86 -13.03
CA ASN A 194 27.59 -9.31 -14.40
C ASN A 194 27.55 -10.35 -15.53
N GLN A 195 27.18 -11.59 -15.24
CA GLN A 195 26.96 -12.64 -16.23
C GLN A 195 25.47 -13.00 -16.27
N LEU A 196 24.97 -13.33 -17.45
CA LEU A 196 23.62 -13.84 -17.65
C LEU A 196 23.66 -15.37 -17.60
N THR A 197 22.64 -15.96 -16.99
CA THR A 197 22.42 -17.42 -17.07
C THR A 197 21.95 -17.82 -18.47
N GLU A 198 21.91 -19.11 -18.74
CA GLU A 198 21.15 -19.62 -19.88
C GLU A 198 19.68 -19.17 -19.80
N PRO A 199 19.04 -18.88 -20.95
CA PRO A 199 17.62 -18.51 -20.96
C PRO A 199 16.75 -19.70 -20.52
N PHE A 200 15.68 -19.40 -19.83
CA PHE A 200 14.66 -20.37 -19.41
C PHE A 200 13.25 -19.81 -19.61
N LYS A 201 12.31 -20.68 -19.95
CA LYS A 201 10.91 -20.32 -20.16
C LYS A 201 10.19 -20.07 -18.84
N VAL A 202 9.26 -19.11 -18.87
CA VAL A 202 8.39 -18.78 -17.74
C VAL A 202 6.94 -18.97 -18.17
N ASP A 203 6.35 -20.09 -17.78
CA ASP A 203 5.03 -20.54 -18.26
C ASP A 203 3.87 -20.11 -17.37
N THR A 204 4.14 -19.68 -16.13
CA THR A 204 3.12 -19.28 -15.16
C THR A 204 3.34 -17.86 -14.65
N GLY A 205 2.34 -17.34 -13.99
CA GLY A 205 2.42 -16.05 -13.30
C GLY A 205 2.39 -14.82 -14.21
N VAL A 206 2.48 -13.68 -13.57
CA VAL A 206 2.60 -12.36 -14.20
C VAL A 206 3.99 -11.78 -13.95
N ARG A 207 4.51 -11.02 -14.91
CA ARG A 207 5.90 -10.52 -14.92
C ARG A 207 6.12 -9.48 -13.82
N GLN A 208 6.96 -9.78 -12.81
CA GLN A 208 7.36 -8.80 -11.79
C GLN A 208 8.24 -7.71 -12.40
N GLY A 209 7.67 -6.57 -12.78
CA GLY A 209 8.35 -5.46 -13.48
C GLY A 209 7.59 -4.95 -14.69
N CYS A 210 6.57 -5.66 -15.15
CA CYS A 210 5.64 -5.21 -16.18
C CYS A 210 4.61 -4.22 -15.60
N ILE A 211 4.25 -3.21 -16.38
CA ILE A 211 3.26 -2.18 -15.99
C ILE A 211 1.84 -2.75 -15.89
N LEU A 212 1.52 -3.76 -16.70
CA LEU A 212 0.20 -4.41 -16.73
C LEU A 212 -0.01 -5.38 -15.56
N SER A 213 1.06 -6.06 -15.12
CA SER A 213 0.97 -7.14 -14.13
C SER A 213 0.21 -6.79 -12.85
N PRO A 214 0.38 -5.60 -12.25
CA PRO A 214 -0.38 -5.20 -11.06
C PRO A 214 -1.90 -5.21 -11.27
N MET A 215 -2.37 -4.68 -12.40
CA MET A 215 -3.79 -4.66 -12.71
C MET A 215 -4.33 -6.04 -13.05
N LEU A 216 -3.59 -6.83 -13.83
CA LEU A 216 -3.97 -8.22 -14.16
C LEU A 216 -4.13 -9.06 -12.89
N PHE A 217 -3.21 -8.90 -11.95
CA PHE A 217 -3.26 -9.55 -10.65
C PHE A 217 -4.46 -9.07 -9.80
N SER A 218 -4.71 -7.75 -9.76
CA SER A 218 -5.87 -7.19 -9.05
C SER A 218 -7.20 -7.72 -9.56
N LEU A 219 -7.33 -7.91 -10.89
CA LEU A 219 -8.53 -8.53 -11.50
C LEU A 219 -8.69 -10.00 -11.07
N ALA A 220 -7.58 -10.75 -11.01
CA ALA A 220 -7.63 -12.14 -10.56
C ALA A 220 -8.05 -12.25 -9.09
N ILE A 221 -7.52 -11.40 -8.22
CA ILE A 221 -7.90 -11.36 -6.80
C ILE A 221 -9.35 -10.87 -6.64
N ASP A 222 -9.78 -9.84 -7.35
CA ASP A 222 -11.18 -9.37 -7.28
C ASP A 222 -12.17 -10.46 -7.71
N TRP A 223 -11.83 -11.20 -8.77
CA TRP A 223 -12.63 -12.35 -9.21
C TRP A 223 -12.68 -13.47 -8.15
N LEU A 224 -11.52 -13.79 -7.57
CA LEU A 224 -11.41 -14.76 -6.48
C LEU A 224 -12.32 -14.36 -5.31
N MET A 225 -12.18 -13.13 -4.84
CA MET A 225 -12.90 -12.65 -3.66
C MET A 225 -14.40 -12.49 -3.90
N ARG A 226 -14.83 -12.11 -5.13
CA ARG A 226 -16.25 -12.15 -5.48
C ARG A 226 -16.85 -13.55 -5.28
N ARG A 227 -16.16 -14.59 -5.69
CA ARG A 227 -16.63 -15.99 -5.50
C ARG A 227 -16.64 -16.43 -4.04
N VAL A 228 -15.71 -15.92 -3.26
CA VAL A 228 -15.62 -16.23 -1.82
C VAL A 228 -16.71 -15.54 -1.02
N THR A 229 -17.04 -14.30 -1.35
CA THR A 229 -17.87 -13.41 -0.52
C THR A 229 -19.28 -13.17 -1.05
N GLN A 230 -19.53 -13.47 -2.33
CA GLN A 230 -20.81 -13.19 -2.98
C GLN A 230 -21.96 -13.91 -2.25
N ASP A 231 -23.03 -13.17 -1.94
CA ASP A 231 -24.29 -13.63 -1.34
C ASP A 231 -24.19 -14.30 0.04
N LYS A 232 -23.04 -14.24 0.72
CA LYS A 232 -22.83 -15.03 1.95
C LYS A 232 -23.01 -14.26 3.26
N ARG A 233 -22.90 -12.94 3.28
CA ARG A 233 -23.04 -12.07 4.47
C ARG A 233 -22.38 -12.62 5.75
N GLN A 234 -21.12 -13.06 5.62
CA GLN A 234 -20.33 -13.71 6.66
C GLN A 234 -19.31 -12.78 7.35
N GLY A 235 -19.27 -11.51 6.95
CA GLY A 235 -18.35 -10.50 7.47
C GLY A 235 -18.85 -9.82 8.75
N ILE A 236 -18.48 -8.57 8.89
CA ILE A 236 -18.96 -7.67 9.95
C ILE A 236 -20.02 -6.72 9.37
N GLN A 237 -21.07 -6.44 10.14
CA GLN A 237 -22.09 -5.47 9.71
C GLN A 237 -21.41 -4.10 9.54
N TRP A 238 -21.41 -3.59 8.31
CA TRP A 238 -20.67 -2.37 7.94
C TRP A 238 -21.57 -1.13 7.89
N THR A 239 -22.71 -1.26 7.22
CA THR A 239 -23.80 -0.29 7.23
C THR A 239 -25.11 -1.02 7.55
N LEU A 240 -26.25 -0.33 7.54
CA LEU A 240 -27.54 -0.96 7.73
C LEU A 240 -27.83 -2.06 6.70
N THR A 241 -27.31 -1.90 5.48
CA THR A 241 -27.59 -2.79 4.35
C THR A 241 -26.40 -3.62 3.88
N SER A 242 -25.16 -3.23 4.22
CA SER A 242 -23.93 -3.87 3.75
C SER A 242 -23.15 -4.56 4.85
N VAL A 243 -22.37 -5.55 4.46
CA VAL A 243 -21.45 -6.31 5.28
C VAL A 243 -20.05 -6.14 4.70
N LEU A 244 -19.06 -5.89 5.53
CA LEU A 244 -17.65 -5.87 5.13
C LEU A 244 -17.08 -7.27 5.35
N GLU A 245 -16.72 -7.91 4.25
CA GLU A 245 -16.27 -9.30 4.23
C GLU A 245 -14.76 -9.43 4.34
N ASP A 246 -14.05 -8.50 3.75
CA ASP A 246 -12.60 -8.55 3.55
C ASP A 246 -12.01 -7.14 3.36
N LEU A 247 -10.70 -7.08 3.42
CA LEU A 247 -9.87 -5.92 3.08
C LEU A 247 -8.69 -6.42 2.25
N ASP A 248 -8.62 -6.04 0.97
CA ASP A 248 -7.64 -6.56 0.04
C ASP A 248 -6.70 -5.46 -0.46
N TYR A 249 -5.42 -5.69 -0.36
CA TYR A 249 -4.41 -4.85 -0.97
C TYR A 249 -3.45 -5.69 -1.79
N ALA A 250 -3.75 -5.89 -3.07
CA ALA A 250 -3.07 -6.83 -3.94
C ALA A 250 -3.15 -8.28 -3.40
N ASP A 251 -2.02 -8.86 -3.02
CA ASP A 251 -1.90 -10.19 -2.42
C ASP A 251 -2.08 -10.22 -0.89
N ASP A 252 -2.06 -9.06 -0.23
CA ASP A 252 -2.32 -8.96 1.22
C ASP A 252 -3.84 -8.93 1.47
N LEU A 253 -4.42 -10.07 1.86
CA LEU A 253 -5.85 -10.21 2.13
C LEU A 253 -6.13 -10.30 3.63
N GLY A 254 -7.18 -9.62 4.07
CA GLY A 254 -7.71 -9.72 5.43
C GLY A 254 -9.18 -10.12 5.44
N LEU A 255 -9.49 -11.39 5.70
CA LEU A 255 -10.88 -11.86 5.84
C LEU A 255 -11.42 -11.46 7.20
N LEU A 256 -12.63 -10.89 7.22
CA LEU A 256 -13.29 -10.38 8.42
C LEU A 256 -14.55 -11.19 8.75
N SER A 257 -14.81 -11.45 10.03
CA SER A 257 -16.11 -11.93 10.50
C SER A 257 -16.35 -11.57 11.96
N SER A 258 -17.62 -11.46 12.34
CA SER A 258 -18.07 -11.35 13.73
C SER A 258 -18.41 -12.70 14.35
N ARG A 259 -18.44 -13.79 13.57
CA ARG A 259 -18.83 -15.13 14.01
C ARG A 259 -17.76 -16.16 13.66
N TYR A 260 -17.42 -17.02 14.61
CA TYR A 260 -16.42 -18.08 14.39
C TYR A 260 -16.82 -19.02 13.24
N GLN A 261 -18.06 -19.44 13.18
CA GLN A 261 -18.55 -20.44 12.19
C GLN A 261 -18.33 -20.01 10.73
N ASP A 262 -18.29 -18.71 10.47
CA ASP A 262 -18.14 -18.17 9.12
C ASP A 262 -16.67 -18.17 8.65
N ILE A 263 -15.72 -18.05 9.57
CA ILE A 263 -14.29 -17.95 9.23
C ILE A 263 -13.75 -19.23 8.59
N PRO A 264 -13.89 -20.43 9.16
CA PRO A 264 -13.42 -21.66 8.51
C PRO A 264 -14.05 -21.89 7.13
N ARG A 265 -15.34 -21.60 6.98
CA ARG A 265 -16.06 -21.72 5.69
C ARG A 265 -15.48 -20.76 4.64
N LYS A 266 -15.28 -19.50 5.02
CA LYS A 266 -14.72 -18.46 4.15
C LYS A 266 -13.29 -18.79 3.75
N THR A 267 -12.47 -19.20 4.71
CA THR A 267 -11.05 -19.54 4.48
C THR A 267 -10.90 -20.80 3.62
N GLY A 268 -11.74 -21.81 3.85
CA GLY A 268 -11.79 -23.00 3.00
C GLY A 268 -12.20 -22.68 1.57
N CYS A 269 -13.31 -21.95 1.38
CA CYS A 269 -13.77 -21.49 0.08
C CYS A 269 -12.71 -20.66 -0.66
N LEU A 270 -11.97 -19.80 0.06
CA LEU A 270 -10.86 -19.05 -0.50
C LEU A 270 -9.76 -20.00 -1.03
N SER A 271 -9.32 -20.94 -0.21
CA SER A 271 -8.27 -21.90 -0.57
C SER A 271 -8.65 -22.72 -1.82
N ASP A 272 -9.87 -23.24 -1.84
CA ASP A 272 -10.38 -24.07 -2.95
C ASP A 272 -10.50 -23.24 -4.24
N THR A 273 -11.07 -22.03 -4.17
CA THR A 273 -11.23 -21.16 -5.33
C THR A 273 -9.86 -20.64 -5.83
N ALA A 274 -8.95 -20.29 -4.93
CA ALA A 274 -7.59 -19.84 -5.27
C ALA A 274 -6.83 -20.92 -6.06
N SER A 275 -6.96 -22.20 -5.68
CA SER A 275 -6.32 -23.32 -6.37
C SER A 275 -6.74 -23.43 -7.82
N THR A 276 -7.99 -23.07 -8.17
CA THR A 276 -8.50 -23.10 -9.56
C THR A 276 -7.82 -22.10 -10.50
N ILE A 277 -7.18 -21.07 -9.94
CA ILE A 277 -6.46 -20.05 -10.68
C ILE A 277 -4.94 -20.13 -10.45
N GLY A 278 -4.46 -21.23 -9.84
CA GLY A 278 -3.04 -21.49 -9.61
C GLY A 278 -2.45 -20.81 -8.37
N LEU A 279 -3.27 -20.14 -7.54
CA LEU A 279 -2.82 -19.56 -6.29
C LEU A 279 -2.92 -20.58 -5.16
N LYS A 280 -1.90 -20.63 -4.30
CA LYS A 280 -1.88 -21.52 -3.14
C LYS A 280 -1.73 -20.71 -1.86
N VAL A 281 -2.64 -20.92 -0.91
CA VAL A 281 -2.55 -20.31 0.42
C VAL A 281 -1.36 -20.89 1.18
N ASN A 282 -0.55 -20.02 1.75
CA ASN A 282 0.59 -20.39 2.58
C ASN A 282 0.12 -20.62 4.01
N ASP A 283 -0.08 -21.87 4.40
CA ASP A 283 -0.55 -22.29 5.73
C ASP A 283 0.34 -21.82 6.89
N ARG A 284 1.65 -21.68 6.66
CA ARG A 284 2.63 -21.29 7.69
C ARG A 284 2.66 -19.78 7.96
N LYS A 285 2.26 -18.96 6.99
CA LYS A 285 2.28 -17.51 7.11
C LYS A 285 0.89 -16.89 7.26
N THR A 286 -0.15 -17.63 6.88
CA THR A 286 -1.52 -17.25 7.12
C THR A 286 -1.80 -17.34 8.61
N GLN A 287 -2.29 -16.25 9.21
CA GLN A 287 -2.47 -16.14 10.66
C GLN A 287 -3.88 -15.66 11.01
N VAL A 288 -4.34 -16.03 12.18
CA VAL A 288 -5.66 -15.65 12.71
C VAL A 288 -5.49 -14.70 13.89
N LEU A 289 -6.14 -13.57 13.84
CA LEU A 289 -6.26 -12.65 14.96
C LEU A 289 -7.69 -12.69 15.49
N ARG A 290 -7.83 -13.00 16.77
CA ARG A 290 -9.13 -13.09 17.46
C ARG A 290 -9.27 -12.01 18.51
N LYS A 291 -10.43 -11.38 18.54
CA LYS A 291 -10.81 -10.43 19.57
C LYS A 291 -12.16 -10.80 20.16
N ASN A 292 -12.25 -10.84 21.49
CA ASN A 292 -13.46 -11.18 22.22
C ASN A 292 -14.14 -12.46 21.65
N ALA A 293 -13.32 -13.45 21.26
CA ALA A 293 -13.77 -14.69 20.67
C ALA A 293 -14.56 -15.54 21.69
N ALA A 294 -15.67 -16.14 21.23
CA ALA A 294 -16.47 -17.04 22.05
C ALA A 294 -15.87 -18.46 22.15
N THR A 295 -15.00 -18.83 21.22
CA THR A 295 -14.33 -20.15 21.15
C THR A 295 -12.88 -20.01 20.73
N ASN A 296 -12.07 -20.98 21.16
CA ASN A 296 -10.68 -21.14 20.76
C ASN A 296 -10.47 -22.27 19.74
N ASP A 297 -11.55 -22.78 19.14
CA ASP A 297 -11.43 -23.84 18.14
C ASP A 297 -10.51 -23.43 17.00
N PRO A 298 -9.64 -24.33 16.50
CA PRO A 298 -8.67 -23.98 15.47
C PRO A 298 -9.35 -23.65 14.13
N VAL A 299 -8.92 -22.59 13.49
CA VAL A 299 -9.24 -22.33 12.07
C VAL A 299 -8.27 -23.13 11.23
N THR A 300 -8.77 -23.92 10.29
CA THR A 300 -7.94 -24.80 9.46
C THR A 300 -7.99 -24.38 7.98
N VAL A 301 -6.87 -24.56 7.29
CA VAL A 301 -6.76 -24.48 5.83
C VAL A 301 -6.13 -25.78 5.33
N THR A 302 -6.76 -26.46 4.37
CA THR A 302 -6.30 -27.76 3.84
C THR A 302 -6.01 -28.79 4.93
N GLY A 303 -6.85 -28.81 5.99
CA GLY A 303 -6.70 -29.73 7.12
C GLY A 303 -5.63 -29.34 8.16
N LYS A 304 -4.90 -28.25 7.96
CA LYS A 304 -3.88 -27.77 8.90
C LYS A 304 -4.39 -26.58 9.70
N PRO A 305 -4.15 -26.56 11.03
CA PRO A 305 -4.51 -25.43 11.86
C PRO A 305 -3.64 -24.21 11.54
N LEU A 306 -4.28 -23.04 11.47
CA LEU A 306 -3.60 -21.75 11.34
C LEU A 306 -3.12 -21.27 12.72
N GLU A 307 -2.05 -20.49 12.71
CA GLU A 307 -1.50 -19.88 13.92
C GLU A 307 -2.40 -18.75 14.43
N ASP A 308 -2.81 -18.83 15.70
CA ASP A 308 -3.50 -17.74 16.40
C ASP A 308 -2.48 -16.73 16.94
N VAL A 309 -2.66 -15.47 16.54
CA VAL A 309 -1.75 -14.40 16.91
C VAL A 309 -2.46 -13.27 17.66
N ARG A 310 -1.74 -12.62 18.57
CA ARG A 310 -2.23 -11.41 19.26
C ARG A 310 -1.84 -10.12 18.50
N GLU A 311 -0.92 -10.22 17.58
CA GLU A 311 -0.41 -9.11 16.77
C GLU A 311 -0.06 -9.59 15.37
N PHE A 312 -0.30 -8.73 14.37
CA PHE A 312 0.00 -9.00 12.98
C PHE A 312 0.51 -7.73 12.29
N VAL A 313 1.34 -7.89 11.25
CA VAL A 313 1.82 -6.75 10.45
C VAL A 313 1.02 -6.68 9.14
N TYR A 314 0.00 -5.82 9.09
CA TYR A 314 -0.80 -5.58 7.90
C TYR A 314 -0.34 -4.32 7.17
N LEU A 315 -0.01 -4.44 5.89
CA LEU A 315 0.51 -3.35 5.04
C LEU A 315 1.65 -2.56 5.71
N GLY A 316 2.52 -3.28 6.40
CA GLY A 316 3.65 -2.71 7.09
C GLY A 316 3.34 -2.00 8.41
N SER A 317 2.11 -1.97 8.89
CA SER A 317 1.69 -1.45 10.19
C SER A 317 1.33 -2.60 11.15
N LYS A 318 1.82 -2.54 12.39
CA LYS A 318 1.52 -3.55 13.40
C LYS A 318 0.11 -3.34 13.95
N MET A 319 -0.72 -4.38 13.87
CA MET A 319 -2.07 -4.47 14.43
C MET A 319 -2.05 -5.36 15.65
N THR A 320 -2.79 -4.98 16.70
CA THR A 320 -2.87 -5.73 17.95
C THR A 320 -4.33 -5.95 18.34
N THR A 321 -4.61 -7.03 19.06
CA THR A 321 -5.97 -7.37 19.49
C THR A 321 -6.62 -6.33 20.40
N ASP A 322 -5.85 -5.56 21.14
CA ASP A 322 -6.33 -4.48 22.00
C ASP A 322 -6.52 -3.13 21.26
N GLY A 323 -6.11 -3.07 19.98
CA GLY A 323 -6.16 -1.85 19.17
C GLY A 323 -5.18 -0.78 19.64
N ASP A 324 -4.17 -1.15 20.43
CA ASP A 324 -3.17 -0.19 20.91
C ASP A 324 -2.11 0.13 19.85
N CYS A 325 -1.51 1.32 19.97
CA CYS A 325 -0.48 1.80 19.06
C CYS A 325 0.94 1.69 19.63
N ASP A 326 1.11 1.38 20.91
CA ASP A 326 2.42 1.39 21.58
C ASP A 326 3.44 0.47 20.92
N GLN A 327 3.03 -0.74 20.56
CA GLN A 327 3.90 -1.70 19.88
C GLN A 327 4.28 -1.25 18.46
N GLU A 328 3.33 -0.67 17.72
CA GLU A 328 3.62 -0.07 16.41
C GLU A 328 4.67 1.03 16.54
N ILE A 329 4.48 1.96 17.49
CA ILE A 329 5.37 3.09 17.71
C ILE A 329 6.77 2.64 18.11
N ASN A 330 6.91 1.66 19.01
CA ASN A 330 8.19 1.08 19.37
C ASN A 330 8.89 0.44 18.15
N THR A 331 8.13 -0.28 17.33
CA THR A 331 8.63 -0.84 16.06
C THR A 331 9.12 0.25 15.11
N ARG A 332 8.36 1.37 14.98
CA ARG A 332 8.75 2.50 14.14
C ARG A 332 10.00 3.20 14.64
N ILE A 333 10.13 3.42 15.94
CA ILE A 333 11.33 3.98 16.56
C ILE A 333 12.54 3.08 16.27
N THR A 334 12.39 1.75 16.39
CA THR A 334 13.46 0.80 16.08
C THR A 334 13.88 0.89 14.60
N LYS A 335 12.92 0.86 13.66
CA LYS A 335 13.20 1.00 12.23
C LYS A 335 13.84 2.36 11.89
N ALA A 336 13.37 3.43 12.50
CA ALA A 336 13.93 4.77 12.31
C ALA A 336 15.35 4.90 12.89
N ASN A 337 15.65 4.24 14.04
CA ASN A 337 17.02 4.15 14.57
C ASN A 337 17.94 3.42 13.59
N GLN A 338 17.49 2.32 12.98
CA GLN A 338 18.25 1.60 11.95
C GLN A 338 18.53 2.50 10.73
N ALA A 339 17.48 3.17 10.21
CA ALA A 339 17.63 4.12 9.10
C ALA A 339 18.61 5.26 9.42
N PHE A 340 18.55 5.79 10.65
CA PHE A 340 19.47 6.82 11.12
C PHE A 340 20.90 6.29 11.20
N ALA A 341 21.08 5.08 11.70
CA ALA A 341 22.40 4.44 11.83
C ALA A 341 23.05 4.15 10.47
N MET A 342 22.28 3.72 9.46
CA MET A 342 22.76 3.49 8.10
C MET A 342 23.35 4.76 7.47
N LEU A 343 22.89 5.93 7.87
CA LEU A 343 23.36 7.25 7.39
C LEU A 343 24.47 7.85 8.28
N LYS A 344 25.15 7.04 9.09
CA LYS A 344 26.18 7.51 10.05
C LYS A 344 27.26 8.37 9.40
N ASN A 345 27.74 8.02 8.20
CA ASN A 345 28.78 8.76 7.48
C ASN A 345 28.28 10.14 7.02
N PHE A 346 27.00 10.26 6.62
CA PHE A 346 26.38 11.55 6.28
C PHE A 346 26.32 12.48 7.51
N TRP A 347 25.93 11.96 8.66
CA TRP A 347 25.86 12.78 9.88
C TRP A 347 27.24 13.28 10.32
N ARG A 348 28.31 12.51 10.07
CA ARG A 348 29.68 12.82 10.40
C ARG A 348 30.40 13.72 9.37
N SER A 349 29.88 13.82 8.14
CA SER A 349 30.49 14.64 7.09
C SER A 349 30.57 16.13 7.50
N THR A 350 31.70 16.76 7.27
CA THR A 350 31.92 18.22 7.44
C THR A 350 31.52 18.98 6.18
N GLY A 351 31.60 18.35 5.02
CA GLY A 351 31.26 18.98 3.73
C GLY A 351 29.78 19.18 3.47
N LEU A 352 28.90 18.60 4.33
CA LEU A 352 27.45 18.75 4.21
C LEU A 352 26.93 19.77 5.23
N SER A 353 26.12 20.73 4.73
CA SER A 353 25.47 21.72 5.59
C SER A 353 24.44 21.06 6.52
N SER A 354 24.20 21.68 7.67
CA SER A 354 23.15 21.23 8.63
C SER A 354 21.77 21.19 7.96
N HIS A 355 21.45 22.16 7.11
CA HIS A 355 20.22 22.19 6.33
C HIS A 355 20.05 20.95 5.44
N THR A 356 21.11 20.55 4.71
CA THR A 356 21.09 19.33 3.87
C THR A 356 20.90 18.08 4.72
N LYS A 357 21.59 17.96 5.87
CA LYS A 357 21.43 16.84 6.80
C LYS A 357 20.01 16.75 7.34
N ILE A 358 19.41 17.88 7.72
CA ILE A 358 18.01 17.90 8.21
C ILE A 358 17.04 17.50 7.10
N ARG A 359 17.28 17.90 5.85
CA ARG A 359 16.46 17.45 4.71
C ARG A 359 16.55 15.95 4.50
N ILE A 360 17.75 15.37 4.59
CA ILE A 360 17.96 13.90 4.53
C ILE A 360 17.29 13.21 5.73
N PHE A 361 17.38 13.78 6.93
CA PHE A 361 16.69 13.26 8.11
C PHE A 361 15.17 13.24 7.91
N LYS A 362 14.57 14.31 7.39
CA LYS A 362 13.13 14.39 7.08
C LYS A 362 12.70 13.32 6.07
N SER A 363 13.47 13.13 5.00
CA SER A 363 13.10 12.22 3.90
C SER A 363 13.35 10.74 4.21
N ASN A 364 14.40 10.40 4.95
CA ASN A 364 14.83 8.99 5.11
C ASN A 364 14.56 8.42 6.52
N VAL A 365 14.52 9.25 7.55
CA VAL A 365 14.32 8.78 8.93
C VAL A 365 12.93 9.07 9.43
N LEU A 366 12.46 10.33 9.30
CA LEU A 366 11.11 10.69 9.75
C LEU A 366 10.00 10.05 8.91
N SER A 367 10.22 9.83 7.63
CA SER A 367 9.27 9.10 6.77
C SER A 367 9.06 7.66 7.26
N VAL A 368 10.12 7.00 7.73
CA VAL A 368 10.05 5.65 8.33
C VAL A 368 9.36 5.70 9.70
N LEU A 369 9.73 6.68 10.55
CA LEU A 369 9.14 6.85 11.87
C LEU A 369 7.63 7.08 11.81
N LEU A 370 7.19 7.97 10.92
CA LEU A 370 5.82 8.47 10.85
C LEU A 370 4.94 7.72 9.84
N TYR A 371 5.35 6.56 9.35
CA TYR A 371 4.51 5.76 8.48
C TYR A 371 3.24 5.29 9.22
N GLY A 372 2.06 5.60 8.68
CA GLY A 372 0.77 5.27 9.29
C GLY A 372 0.39 6.12 10.51
N SER A 373 1.14 7.18 10.81
CA SER A 373 0.88 8.06 11.96
C SER A 373 -0.46 8.79 11.88
N GLU A 374 -1.03 8.90 10.70
CA GLU A 374 -2.36 9.44 10.45
C GLU A 374 -3.45 8.63 11.19
N CYS A 375 -3.19 7.34 11.40
CA CYS A 375 -4.13 6.39 11.99
C CYS A 375 -3.88 6.13 13.49
N TRP A 376 -2.87 6.79 14.11
CA TRP A 376 -2.56 6.55 15.51
C TRP A 376 -3.47 7.33 16.46
N LYS A 377 -3.96 6.67 17.48
CA LYS A 377 -4.35 7.36 18.70
C LYS A 377 -3.07 7.86 19.39
N THR A 378 -3.05 9.11 19.81
CA THR A 378 -1.88 9.69 20.46
C THR A 378 -2.16 9.95 21.93
N THR A 379 -1.17 9.66 22.77
CA THR A 379 -1.14 10.00 24.19
C THR A 379 0.10 10.82 24.48
N ALA A 380 0.11 11.58 25.56
CA ALA A 380 1.28 12.36 25.97
C ALA A 380 2.55 11.50 26.13
N ALA A 381 2.40 10.24 26.53
CA ALA A 381 3.52 9.30 26.67
C ALA A 381 4.11 8.93 25.30
N ILE A 382 3.26 8.67 24.29
CA ILE A 382 3.65 8.39 22.91
C ILE A 382 4.36 9.60 22.30
N GLU A 383 3.78 10.78 22.43
CA GLU A 383 4.34 12.02 21.89
C GLU A 383 5.72 12.30 22.51
N ARG A 384 5.87 12.10 23.82
CA ARG A 384 7.15 12.23 24.51
C ARG A 384 8.20 11.23 23.99
N LYS A 385 7.85 9.96 23.79
CA LYS A 385 8.76 8.94 23.23
C LYS A 385 9.30 9.36 21.86
N LEU A 386 8.42 9.84 20.98
CA LEU A 386 8.76 10.29 19.64
C LEU A 386 9.60 11.55 19.65
N GLU A 387 9.28 12.51 20.53
CA GLU A 387 10.03 13.74 20.71
C GLU A 387 11.46 13.48 21.22
N VAL A 388 11.63 12.57 22.18
CA VAL A 388 12.95 12.14 22.68
C VAL A 388 13.78 11.56 21.54
N PHE A 389 13.18 10.72 20.68
CA PHE A 389 13.86 10.17 19.51
C PHE A 389 14.30 11.27 18.53
N GLN A 390 13.39 12.19 18.16
CA GLN A 390 13.68 13.30 17.27
C GLN A 390 14.85 14.14 17.79
N ASN A 391 14.74 14.60 19.04
CA ASN A 391 15.72 15.49 19.65
C ASN A 391 17.10 14.83 19.80
N LYS A 392 17.15 13.52 20.11
CA LYS A 392 18.40 12.74 20.12
C LYS A 392 19.07 12.73 18.75
N CYS A 393 18.31 12.51 17.68
CA CYS A 393 18.84 12.52 16.32
C CYS A 393 19.33 13.91 15.90
N LEU A 394 18.55 14.96 16.20
CA LEU A 394 18.90 16.33 15.84
C LEU A 394 20.17 16.81 16.56
N ARG A 395 20.34 16.52 17.85
CA ARG A 395 21.57 16.82 18.58
C ARG A 395 22.79 16.13 17.92
N ARG A 396 22.65 14.87 17.51
CA ARG A 396 23.72 14.15 16.80
C ARG A 396 24.05 14.77 15.44
N ILE A 397 23.04 15.22 14.70
CA ILE A 397 23.22 15.92 13.40
C ILE A 397 23.98 17.22 13.59
N LEU A 398 23.63 18.00 14.60
CA LEU A 398 24.27 19.30 14.93
C LEU A 398 25.58 19.14 15.72
N ARG A 399 25.97 17.91 16.06
CA ARG A 399 27.17 17.59 16.87
C ARG A 399 27.17 18.24 18.27
N ILE A 400 25.98 18.31 18.88
CA ILE A 400 25.81 18.81 20.23
C ILE A 400 25.93 17.64 21.20
N PHE A 401 27.02 17.64 21.98
CA PHE A 401 27.35 16.61 22.96
C PHE A 401 27.75 17.28 24.27
N TRP A 402 27.59 16.55 25.35
CA TRP A 402 28.07 17.00 26.65
C TRP A 402 29.56 17.40 26.61
N PRO A 403 30.01 18.54 27.23
CA PRO A 403 29.25 19.40 28.15
C PRO A 403 28.33 20.44 27.48
N ASN A 404 28.37 20.58 26.14
CA ASN A 404 27.52 21.55 25.45
C ASN A 404 26.05 21.07 25.45
N VAL A 405 25.20 21.82 26.15
CA VAL A 405 23.76 21.53 26.29
C VAL A 405 22.96 22.69 25.77
N ILE A 406 21.95 22.40 24.95
CA ILE A 406 20.95 23.37 24.50
C ILE A 406 19.53 22.87 24.85
N SER A 407 18.60 23.81 25.05
CA SER A 407 17.20 23.50 25.27
C SER A 407 16.56 22.81 24.04
N ASN A 408 15.42 22.14 24.25
CA ASN A 408 14.67 21.57 23.11
C ASN A 408 14.08 22.67 22.21
N GLU A 409 13.79 23.82 22.77
CA GLU A 409 13.27 24.99 22.06
C GLU A 409 14.34 25.57 21.13
N GLU A 410 15.51 25.86 21.65
CA GLU A 410 16.66 26.28 20.86
C GLU A 410 17.05 25.25 19.77
N LEU A 411 16.94 23.96 20.08
CA LEU A 411 17.20 22.89 19.10
C LEU A 411 16.20 22.95 17.93
N ARG A 412 14.92 23.21 18.20
CA ARG A 412 13.89 23.41 17.17
C ARG A 412 14.16 24.64 16.33
N ASP A 413 14.47 25.76 16.96
CA ASP A 413 14.77 27.02 16.26
C ASP A 413 15.96 26.87 15.31
N ARG A 414 17.06 26.27 15.77
CA ARG A 414 18.24 26.00 14.93
C ARG A 414 17.99 25.04 13.76
N THR A 415 17.00 24.15 13.91
CA THR A 415 16.73 23.10 12.92
C THR A 415 15.50 23.37 12.04
N GLY A 416 14.68 24.35 12.38
CA GLY A 416 13.39 24.59 11.73
C GLY A 416 12.46 23.38 11.83
N MET A 417 12.53 22.64 12.96
CA MET A 417 11.71 21.44 13.20
C MET A 417 10.57 21.76 14.15
N THR A 418 9.39 21.26 13.84
CA THR A 418 8.22 21.29 14.71
C THR A 418 8.26 20.15 15.71
N THR A 419 7.43 20.22 16.75
CA THR A 419 7.24 19.12 17.69
C THR A 419 6.63 17.89 16.99
N MET A 420 6.82 16.72 17.59
CA MET A 420 6.24 15.49 17.04
C MET A 420 4.71 15.49 17.18
N ALA A 421 4.17 16.09 18.23
CA ALA A 421 2.72 16.26 18.42
C ALA A 421 2.10 17.08 17.27
N GLU A 422 2.63 18.26 16.98
CA GLU A 422 2.18 19.11 15.86
C GLU A 422 2.26 18.39 14.52
N ARG A 423 3.36 17.69 14.27
CA ARG A 423 3.59 16.96 13.01
C ARG A 423 2.61 15.81 12.81
N ILE A 424 2.31 15.05 13.86
CA ILE A 424 1.31 13.97 13.80
C ILE A 424 -0.09 14.56 13.64
N GLN A 425 -0.40 15.64 14.35
CA GLN A 425 -1.66 16.35 14.20
C GLN A 425 -1.86 16.87 12.78
N GLU A 426 -0.85 17.52 12.18
CA GLU A 426 -0.90 18.00 10.80
C GLU A 426 -1.15 16.86 9.80
N ARG A 427 -0.45 15.71 9.96
CA ARG A 427 -0.67 14.53 9.12
C ARG A 427 -2.09 13.98 9.27
N ARG A 428 -2.58 13.85 10.49
CA ARG A 428 -3.96 13.42 10.80
C ARG A 428 -5.00 14.35 10.18
N TRP A 429 -4.79 15.66 10.26
CA TRP A 429 -5.66 16.66 9.64
C TRP A 429 -5.68 16.55 8.10
N ARG A 430 -4.53 16.46 7.48
CA ARG A 430 -4.43 16.29 6.02
C ARG A 430 -5.17 15.04 5.56
N TRP A 431 -4.98 13.95 6.30
CA TRP A 431 -5.61 12.69 5.98
C TRP A 431 -7.12 12.72 6.26
N LEU A 432 -7.58 13.25 7.38
CA LEU A 432 -8.99 13.46 7.68
C LEU A 432 -9.69 14.26 6.57
N GLY A 433 -9.08 15.36 6.10
CA GLY A 433 -9.61 16.14 4.98
C GLY A 433 -9.71 15.32 3.70
N HIS A 434 -8.75 14.43 3.44
CA HIS A 434 -8.82 13.50 2.32
C HIS A 434 -10.01 12.55 2.45
N VAL A 435 -10.17 11.91 3.59
CA VAL A 435 -11.30 11.00 3.85
C VAL A 435 -12.64 11.74 3.79
N CYS A 436 -12.71 12.96 4.31
CA CYS A 436 -13.92 13.79 4.24
C CYS A 436 -14.35 14.14 2.80
N ARG A 437 -13.45 14.13 1.83
CA ARG A 437 -13.74 14.35 0.40
C ARG A 437 -14.03 13.08 -0.39
N MET A 438 -13.83 11.92 0.21
CA MET A 438 -14.21 10.64 -0.42
C MET A 438 -15.73 10.50 -0.54
N THR A 439 -16.19 9.64 -1.41
CA THR A 439 -17.60 9.26 -1.51
C THR A 439 -18.12 8.69 -0.19
N SER A 440 -19.41 8.87 0.07
CA SER A 440 -20.04 8.46 1.35
C SER A 440 -19.97 6.97 1.64
N ASP A 441 -19.88 6.16 0.59
CA ASP A 441 -19.81 4.70 0.61
C ASP A 441 -18.38 4.15 0.71
N SER A 442 -17.34 5.02 0.59
CA SER A 442 -15.95 4.55 0.70
C SER A 442 -15.65 3.98 2.08
N LEU A 443 -14.81 2.93 2.13
CA LEU A 443 -14.48 2.24 3.36
C LEU A 443 -13.90 3.18 4.44
N PRO A 444 -12.91 4.07 4.17
CA PRO A 444 -12.40 4.98 5.18
C PRO A 444 -13.45 5.98 5.66
N ARG A 445 -14.36 6.42 4.77
CA ARG A 445 -15.42 7.36 5.11
C ARG A 445 -16.43 6.73 6.06
N THR A 446 -16.86 5.51 5.78
CA THR A 446 -17.74 4.73 6.64
C THR A 446 -17.06 4.42 7.97
N ALA A 447 -15.77 4.03 7.95
CA ALA A 447 -14.98 3.75 9.16
C ALA A 447 -14.91 4.92 10.14
N LEU A 448 -15.01 6.18 9.69
CA LEU A 448 -15.04 7.34 10.60
C LEU A 448 -16.15 7.25 11.66
N ARG A 449 -17.28 6.63 11.33
CA ARG A 449 -18.47 6.56 12.19
C ARG A 449 -18.92 5.14 12.52
N TRP A 450 -18.31 4.15 11.92
CA TRP A 450 -18.69 2.77 12.11
C TRP A 450 -18.58 2.34 13.58
N THR A 451 -19.59 1.66 14.06
CA THR A 451 -19.61 1.00 15.38
C THR A 451 -20.20 -0.40 15.22
N PRO A 452 -19.66 -1.41 15.93
CA PRO A 452 -20.24 -2.73 15.92
C PRO A 452 -21.60 -2.72 16.64
N GLN A 453 -22.40 -3.73 16.38
CA GLN A 453 -23.63 -3.98 17.13
C GLN A 453 -23.29 -4.41 18.56
N GLY A 454 -24.09 -3.98 19.55
CA GLY A 454 -23.90 -4.33 20.94
C GLY A 454 -23.96 -3.14 21.88
N ARG A 455 -23.46 -3.33 23.10
CA ARG A 455 -23.42 -2.29 24.13
C ARG A 455 -21.98 -1.97 24.51
N ARG A 456 -21.69 -0.70 24.73
CA ARG A 456 -20.39 -0.28 25.26
C ARG A 456 -20.17 -0.84 26.67
N VAL A 457 -18.97 -1.37 26.88
CA VAL A 457 -18.61 -1.96 28.18
C VAL A 457 -18.19 -0.86 29.17
N ARG A 458 -18.43 -1.10 30.44
CA ARG A 458 -17.91 -0.27 31.53
C ARG A 458 -16.38 -0.40 31.57
N GLY A 459 -15.65 0.73 31.76
CA GLY A 459 -14.18 0.71 31.73
C GLY A 459 -13.54 0.83 30.33
N ARG A 460 -14.31 1.29 29.33
CA ARG A 460 -13.82 1.53 27.96
C ARG A 460 -12.56 2.40 27.92
N PRO A 461 -11.72 2.28 26.86
CA PRO A 461 -10.52 3.10 26.69
C PRO A 461 -10.83 4.59 26.80
N LYS A 462 -10.02 5.33 27.58
CA LYS A 462 -10.16 6.78 27.71
C LYS A 462 -9.84 7.50 26.41
N GLU A 463 -8.83 7.04 25.70
CA GLU A 463 -8.35 7.60 24.43
C GLU A 463 -8.65 6.64 23.26
N THR A 464 -9.20 7.19 22.19
CA THR A 464 -9.41 6.54 20.89
C THR A 464 -9.00 7.51 19.80
N TRP A 465 -8.73 7.00 18.60
CA TRP A 465 -8.44 7.88 17.45
C TRP A 465 -9.55 8.90 17.22
N ARG A 466 -10.81 8.48 17.31
CA ARG A 466 -11.97 9.37 17.14
C ARG A 466 -12.03 10.47 18.20
N ARG A 467 -11.75 10.16 19.46
CA ARG A 467 -11.72 11.18 20.55
C ARG A 467 -10.59 12.15 20.34
N THR A 468 -9.42 11.68 19.89
CA THR A 468 -8.30 12.55 19.53
C THR A 468 -8.69 13.51 18.42
N VAL A 469 -9.34 13.02 17.34
CA VAL A 469 -9.82 13.85 16.23
C VAL A 469 -10.93 14.81 16.68
N ASP A 470 -11.87 14.35 17.47
CA ASP A 470 -12.97 15.20 17.98
C ASP A 470 -12.42 16.37 18.82
N LYS A 471 -11.41 16.10 19.65
CA LYS A 471 -10.69 17.15 20.38
C LYS A 471 -9.99 18.14 19.45
N ASP A 472 -9.26 17.62 18.45
CA ASP A 472 -8.58 18.45 17.45
C ASP A 472 -9.58 19.33 16.66
N LEU A 473 -10.75 18.80 16.30
CA LEU A 473 -11.81 19.52 15.60
C LEU A 473 -12.44 20.59 16.49
N LYS A 474 -12.81 20.26 17.74
CA LYS A 474 -13.39 21.19 18.70
C LYS A 474 -12.51 22.38 18.98
N ASN A 475 -11.20 22.18 19.10
CA ASN A 475 -10.23 23.26 19.27
C ASN A 475 -10.24 24.29 18.12
N ARG A 476 -10.90 23.96 16.99
CA ARG A 476 -11.04 24.81 15.79
C ARG A 476 -12.49 25.12 15.45
N GLY A 477 -13.40 24.92 16.39
CA GLY A 477 -14.84 25.20 16.21
C GLY A 477 -15.54 24.25 15.23
N LEU A 478 -14.97 23.06 14.98
CA LEU A 478 -15.52 22.06 14.06
C LEU A 478 -15.98 20.82 14.81
N SER A 479 -16.80 20.02 14.12
CA SER A 479 -17.19 18.67 14.54
C SER A 479 -17.01 17.68 13.38
N LEU A 480 -17.10 16.38 13.65
CA LEU A 480 -17.10 15.36 12.59
C LEU A 480 -18.27 15.52 11.60
N ASP A 481 -19.35 16.22 11.98
CA ASP A 481 -20.49 16.50 11.11
C ASP A 481 -20.25 17.70 10.21
N THR A 482 -19.57 18.72 10.69
CA THR A 482 -19.26 19.94 9.94
C THR A 482 -17.99 19.82 9.10
N ALA A 483 -17.02 19.01 9.54
CA ALA A 483 -15.74 18.80 8.87
C ALA A 483 -15.87 18.48 7.36
N PRO A 484 -16.80 17.62 6.89
CA PRO A 484 -16.92 17.33 5.46
C PRO A 484 -17.25 18.55 4.61
N ARG A 485 -18.10 19.45 5.10
CA ARG A 485 -18.49 20.68 4.38
C ARG A 485 -17.30 21.62 4.22
N VAL A 486 -16.48 21.75 5.28
CA VAL A 486 -15.29 22.60 5.25
C VAL A 486 -14.16 21.98 4.43
N ALA A 487 -14.03 20.65 4.47
CA ALA A 487 -12.96 19.90 3.79
C ALA A 487 -13.05 19.96 2.24
N VAL A 488 -14.20 20.34 1.67
CA VAL A 488 -14.37 20.55 0.22
C VAL A 488 -13.43 21.66 -0.26
N ASP A 489 -13.34 22.77 0.49
CA ASP A 489 -12.35 23.81 0.25
C ASP A 489 -10.98 23.37 0.76
N ARG A 490 -10.12 22.95 -0.16
CA ARG A 490 -8.78 22.47 0.16
C ARG A 490 -7.87 23.56 0.72
N ALA A 491 -8.04 24.81 0.33
CA ALA A 491 -7.21 25.91 0.80
C ALA A 491 -7.56 26.22 2.26
N LYS A 492 -8.84 26.40 2.55
CA LYS A 492 -9.37 26.60 3.91
C LYS A 492 -9.00 25.43 4.84
N TRP A 493 -9.13 24.17 4.35
CA TRP A 493 -8.75 23.00 5.15
C TRP A 493 -7.25 22.97 5.46
N ARG A 494 -6.38 23.35 4.51
CA ARG A 494 -4.93 23.44 4.75
C ARG A 494 -4.56 24.50 5.77
N SER A 495 -5.18 25.67 5.72
CA SER A 495 -4.92 26.71 6.74
C SER A 495 -5.27 26.25 8.15
N LEU A 496 -6.36 25.48 8.29
CA LEU A 496 -6.73 24.85 9.57
C LEU A 496 -5.78 23.73 9.99
N ALA A 497 -5.09 23.08 9.07
CA ALA A 497 -4.13 22.01 9.35
C ALA A 497 -2.77 22.54 9.83
N SER A 498 -2.44 23.79 9.56
CA SER A 498 -1.20 24.41 10.04
C SER A 498 -1.24 24.61 11.57
N PRO A 499 -0.12 24.41 12.27
CA PRO A 499 -0.02 24.74 13.68
C PRO A 499 -0.44 26.21 13.88
N GLN A 500 -1.36 26.48 14.79
CA GLN A 500 -1.64 27.86 15.18
C GLN A 500 -0.37 28.45 15.77
N ALA A 501 0.02 29.64 15.30
CA ALA A 501 0.91 30.47 16.07
C ALA A 501 0.32 30.64 17.50
N PRO A 502 1.15 30.66 18.55
CA PRO A 502 0.64 30.86 19.91
C PRO A 502 -0.23 32.10 19.92
N ASP A 503 -1.35 32.02 20.64
CA ASP A 503 -2.38 33.08 20.76
C ASP A 503 -1.78 34.48 20.86
N GLY A 504 -1.96 35.28 19.84
CA GLY A 504 -1.54 36.65 19.80
C GLY A 504 -1.56 37.24 18.39
N ALA A 505 -2.72 37.58 17.89
CA ALA A 505 -3.05 38.34 16.69
C ALA A 505 -3.75 37.51 15.58
N VAL A 506 -5.03 37.61 15.56
CA VAL A 506 -5.89 38.25 14.55
C VAL A 506 -7.34 37.91 14.88
N ARG A 507 -8.04 38.83 15.52
CA ARG A 507 -9.47 38.93 15.34
C ARG A 507 -9.71 39.31 13.89
N ILE A 508 -10.37 38.47 13.16
CA ILE A 508 -10.96 38.81 11.87
C ILE A 508 -12.41 39.20 12.19
N GLU A 509 -12.72 40.47 11.95
CA GLU A 509 -14.06 41.02 11.87
C GLU A 509 -14.90 40.31 10.80
#